data_87e387506c2fabe2d725bdca114916a7
#
_entry.id   87e387506c2fabe2d725bdca114916a7
#
_cell.length_a   1.000
_cell.length_b   1.000
_cell.length_c   1.000
_cell.angle_alpha   90.00
_cell.angle_beta   90.00
_cell.angle_gamma   90.00
#
_symmetry.space_group_name_H-M   'P 1'
#
loop_
_entity.id
_entity.type
_entity.pdbx_description
1 polymer ?
#
loop_
_entity_poly.entity_id
_entity_poly.type
_entity_poly.pdbx_seq_one_letter_code
_entity_poly.pdbx_strand_id
1 'polypeptide(L)'
;MEALLASSTIVGLVLMTIPAAASSSERTTSAGSIANVPYSLILEDQFLATLHYLPVSFVPAVHRPAPTPTTTTTVPPTTTTSSSTTTTTTTPTTFSASTSTTLATSTTLKPAKIIRHDAKWPAALSRRNGRFVWRFADLPAAFRSQWHVGTANIIVVGALMRFQNVHNLPVTGNMDTTTWLTLLRAVLARQYSPTSYNFVYVQEALPEHLTLYQNGHPTFSSLVNTGIAVSPTEIGTHAVYLRYTSQTMSGTNPNGTHYSDPGIPWVSYFYGGDALHGFIRSSYGWPQSLGCVEMPFVDAQTLWPQTPLGTMVTVQ
;
A
#
# COMPACT_ATOMS: atom_id res chain seq x y z
N MET A 1 -58.59 -40.88 11.38
CA MET A 1 -59.42 -40.56 10.19
C MET A 1 -59.45 -39.07 10.10
N GLU A 2 -58.80 -38.55 9.17
CA GLU A 2 -59.18 -37.44 8.31
C GLU A 2 -57.96 -36.85 7.59
N ALA A 3 -58.18 -36.61 6.43
CA ALA A 3 -57.49 -36.61 5.20
C ALA A 3 -56.54 -35.43 4.97
N LEU A 4 -55.39 -35.75 4.34
CA LEU A 4 -54.53 -34.82 3.65
C LEU A 4 -55.23 -34.21 2.43
N LEU A 5 -55.14 -32.89 2.29
CA LEU A 5 -55.33 -32.20 1.02
C LEU A 5 -54.03 -31.55 0.60
N ALA A 6 -53.41 -32.08 -0.42
CA ALA A 6 -52.25 -31.51 -1.09
C ALA A 6 -52.72 -30.43 -2.07
N SER A 7 -52.14 -29.22 -1.92
CA SER A 7 -52.36 -28.11 -2.86
C SER A 7 -51.12 -27.97 -3.75
N SER A 8 -51.25 -28.34 -5.03
CA SER A 8 -50.21 -28.15 -6.06
C SER A 8 -50.23 -26.73 -6.54
N THR A 9 -49.14 -25.97 -6.30
CA THR A 9 -48.91 -24.66 -6.89
C THR A 9 -48.05 -24.83 -8.13
N ILE A 10 -48.59 -24.56 -9.28
CA ILE A 10 -47.89 -24.48 -10.58
C ILE A 10 -47.08 -23.20 -10.63
N VAL A 11 -45.75 -23.29 -10.64
CA VAL A 11 -44.86 -22.19 -10.90
C VAL A 11 -44.71 -22.00 -12.40
N GLY A 12 -45.31 -20.93 -12.92
CA GLY A 12 -45.15 -20.51 -14.32
C GLY A 12 -43.75 -19.99 -14.59
N LEU A 13 -43.03 -20.66 -15.49
CA LEU A 13 -41.73 -20.23 -16.00
C LEU A 13 -41.92 -19.06 -16.98
N VAL A 14 -41.63 -17.82 -16.57
CA VAL A 14 -41.56 -16.67 -17.47
C VAL A 14 -40.21 -16.65 -18.13
N LEU A 15 -40.14 -17.02 -19.42
CA LEU A 15 -38.93 -16.80 -20.24
C LEU A 15 -38.79 -15.30 -20.51
N MET A 16 -37.89 -14.63 -19.82
CA MET A 16 -37.41 -13.32 -20.23
C MET A 16 -36.38 -13.48 -21.35
N THR A 17 -36.73 -13.01 -22.54
CA THR A 17 -35.83 -12.87 -23.67
C THR A 17 -34.86 -11.73 -23.38
N ILE A 18 -33.56 -12.08 -23.26
CA ILE A 18 -32.45 -11.10 -23.16
C ILE A 18 -32.20 -10.56 -24.58
N PRO A 19 -32.19 -9.23 -24.79
CA PRO A 19 -31.81 -8.68 -26.08
C PRO A 19 -30.31 -8.90 -26.33
N ALA A 20 -30.00 -9.38 -27.53
CA ALA A 20 -28.67 -9.70 -27.98
C ALA A 20 -27.76 -8.46 -28.08
N ALA A 21 -26.56 -8.66 -27.56
CA ALA A 21 -25.27 -8.13 -27.99
C ALA A 21 -25.23 -6.78 -28.73
N ALA A 22 -24.85 -5.72 -28.01
CA ALA A 22 -24.13 -4.59 -28.61
C ALA A 22 -22.64 -4.93 -28.70
N SER A 23 -22.18 -4.95 -29.94
CA SER A 23 -20.83 -4.97 -30.52
C SER A 23 -19.59 -5.20 -29.61
N SER A 24 -18.99 -6.37 -29.83
CA SER A 24 -17.67 -6.81 -29.36
C SER A 24 -16.49 -6.05 -30.06
N SER A 25 -16.74 -5.11 -30.93
CA SER A 25 -15.70 -4.43 -31.74
C SER A 25 -14.95 -3.32 -30.98
N GLU A 26 -15.58 -2.61 -30.06
CA GLU A 26 -14.88 -1.52 -29.31
C GLU A 26 -13.99 -2.01 -28.17
N ARG A 27 -14.22 -3.21 -27.65
CA ARG A 27 -13.37 -3.78 -26.58
C ARG A 27 -12.02 -4.30 -27.08
N THR A 28 -11.93 -4.71 -28.34
CA THR A 28 -10.71 -5.31 -28.89
C THR A 28 -9.63 -4.28 -29.25
N THR A 29 -10.03 -3.09 -29.69
CA THR A 29 -9.11 -1.98 -30.01
C THR A 29 -8.49 -1.34 -28.76
N SER A 30 -9.19 -1.32 -27.62
CA SER A 30 -8.67 -0.81 -26.35
C SER A 30 -7.62 -1.75 -25.72
N ALA A 31 -7.81 -3.07 -25.79
CA ALA A 31 -6.92 -4.04 -25.16
C ALA A 31 -5.53 -4.09 -25.82
N GLY A 32 -5.43 -3.97 -27.15
CA GLY A 32 -4.16 -3.97 -27.87
C GLY A 32 -3.30 -2.73 -27.62
N SER A 33 -3.93 -1.59 -27.35
CA SER A 33 -3.24 -0.33 -27.03
C SER A 33 -2.63 -0.31 -25.63
N ILE A 34 -3.27 -0.97 -24.65
CA ILE A 34 -2.83 -0.98 -23.25
C ILE A 34 -1.60 -1.87 -23.06
N ALA A 35 -1.52 -3.02 -23.75
CA ALA A 35 -0.43 -3.98 -23.61
C ALA A 35 0.94 -3.39 -23.97
N ASN A 36 0.97 -2.29 -24.74
CA ASN A 36 2.19 -1.63 -25.19
C ASN A 36 2.64 -0.45 -24.31
N VAL A 37 1.91 -0.10 -23.24
CA VAL A 37 2.35 0.94 -22.30
C VAL A 37 3.53 0.41 -21.48
N PRO A 38 4.74 0.99 -21.63
CA PRO A 38 5.91 0.49 -20.93
C PRO A 38 5.79 0.76 -19.44
N TYR A 39 6.19 -0.23 -18.63
CA TYR A 39 6.30 -0.04 -17.20
C TYR A 39 7.43 0.93 -16.84
N SER A 40 7.16 1.84 -15.91
CA SER A 40 8.19 2.62 -15.21
C SER A 40 7.73 2.97 -13.80
N LEU A 41 8.66 3.04 -12.86
CA LEU A 41 8.38 3.40 -11.45
C LEU A 41 7.65 4.74 -11.32
N ILE A 42 8.00 5.74 -12.15
CA ILE A 42 7.32 7.04 -12.13
C ILE A 42 5.86 6.95 -12.60
N LEU A 43 5.57 6.10 -13.61
CA LEU A 43 4.19 5.87 -14.05
C LEU A 43 3.39 5.09 -13.02
N GLU A 44 4.02 4.13 -12.36
CA GLU A 44 3.44 3.40 -11.25
C GLU A 44 3.02 4.36 -10.13
N ASP A 45 3.94 5.20 -9.66
CA ASP A 45 3.67 6.23 -8.66
C ASP A 45 2.53 7.16 -9.10
N GLN A 46 2.58 7.64 -10.36
CA GLN A 46 1.58 8.55 -10.91
C GLN A 46 0.18 7.91 -10.92
N PHE A 47 0.09 6.63 -11.31
CA PHE A 47 -1.19 5.94 -11.42
C PHE A 47 -1.75 5.55 -10.04
N LEU A 48 -0.91 5.04 -9.14
CA LEU A 48 -1.32 4.74 -7.76
C LEU A 48 -1.75 6.02 -7.02
N ALA A 49 -1.04 7.15 -7.21
CA ALA A 49 -1.44 8.44 -6.66
C ALA A 49 -2.76 8.93 -7.26
N THR A 50 -2.94 8.81 -8.58
CA THR A 50 -4.18 9.20 -9.28
C THR A 50 -5.38 8.40 -8.79
N LEU A 51 -5.21 7.12 -8.48
CA LEU A 51 -6.26 6.24 -7.97
C LEU A 51 -6.39 6.26 -6.43
N HIS A 52 -5.66 7.13 -5.75
CA HIS A 52 -5.71 7.33 -4.30
C HIS A 52 -5.20 6.16 -3.44
N TYR A 53 -4.39 5.28 -4.01
CA TYR A 53 -3.71 4.22 -3.24
C TYR A 53 -2.48 4.74 -2.48
N LEU A 54 -1.94 5.92 -2.86
CA LEU A 54 -0.83 6.57 -2.17
C LEU A 54 -1.30 7.74 -1.29
N PRO A 55 -0.53 8.10 -0.24
CA PRO A 55 -0.79 9.27 0.60
C PRO A 55 -0.38 10.60 -0.06
N VAL A 56 0.00 10.54 -1.31
CA VAL A 56 0.35 11.68 -2.15
C VAL A 56 -0.62 11.80 -3.34
N SER A 57 -0.82 13.01 -3.83
CA SER A 57 -1.52 13.29 -5.09
C SER A 57 -0.50 13.69 -6.15
N PHE A 58 -0.74 13.27 -7.38
CA PHE A 58 0.01 13.76 -8.53
C PHE A 58 -0.66 15.03 -9.08
N VAL A 59 0.09 16.16 -9.11
CA VAL A 59 -0.35 17.43 -9.66
C VAL A 59 0.39 17.67 -10.98
N PRO A 60 -0.30 17.57 -12.14
CA PRO A 60 0.33 17.83 -13.43
C PRO A 60 0.86 19.25 -13.53
N ALA A 61 2.00 19.44 -14.21
CA ALA A 61 2.48 20.77 -14.54
C ALA A 61 1.51 21.44 -15.53
N VAL A 62 1.10 22.66 -15.21
CA VAL A 62 0.32 23.48 -16.15
C VAL A 62 1.27 23.91 -17.27
N HIS A 63 0.95 23.53 -18.49
CA HIS A 63 1.69 24.02 -19.65
C HIS A 63 1.32 25.50 -19.85
N ARG A 64 2.14 26.39 -19.27
CA ARG A 64 2.05 27.82 -19.57
C ARG A 64 2.69 28.00 -20.94
N PRO A 65 2.00 28.53 -21.97
CA PRO A 65 2.63 28.88 -23.24
C PRO A 65 3.84 29.77 -22.94
N ALA A 66 4.94 29.50 -23.60
CA ALA A 66 6.13 30.36 -23.47
C ALA A 66 5.72 31.79 -23.79
N PRO A 67 6.14 32.78 -22.99
CA PRO A 67 5.94 34.19 -23.33
C PRO A 67 6.60 34.44 -24.70
N THR A 68 5.88 35.07 -25.58
CA THR A 68 6.41 35.50 -26.89
C THR A 68 7.73 36.27 -26.60
N PRO A 69 8.84 35.95 -27.29
CA PRO A 69 10.11 36.58 -26.99
C PRO A 69 10.01 38.08 -27.30
N THR A 70 10.01 38.88 -26.22
CA THR A 70 10.26 40.32 -26.32
C THR A 70 11.76 40.47 -26.50
N THR A 71 12.19 40.96 -27.67
CA THR A 71 13.59 41.24 -27.97
C THR A 71 14.11 42.31 -27.01
N THR A 72 14.80 41.91 -25.99
CA THR A 72 15.52 42.86 -25.09
C THR A 72 17.01 42.72 -25.38
N THR A 73 17.61 43.77 -25.81
CA THR A 73 19.05 43.94 -26.10
C THR A 73 19.84 43.68 -24.81
N THR A 74 20.73 42.70 -24.85
CA THR A 74 21.54 42.24 -23.71
C THR A 74 22.84 43.02 -23.62
N VAL A 75 23.15 43.55 -22.45
CA VAL A 75 24.47 43.96 -22.01
C VAL A 75 25.12 42.78 -21.26
N PRO A 76 26.40 42.41 -21.53
CA PRO A 76 26.99 41.22 -20.93
C PRO A 76 27.41 41.46 -19.46
N PRO A 77 27.20 40.46 -18.56
CA PRO A 77 27.75 40.50 -17.22
C PRO A 77 29.10 39.77 -17.13
N THR A 78 29.90 40.30 -16.25
CA THR A 78 31.23 39.89 -15.83
C THR A 78 31.21 38.58 -15.04
N THR A 79 32.14 37.70 -15.33
CA THR A 79 32.38 36.39 -14.70
C THR A 79 32.91 36.54 -13.27
N THR A 80 32.39 35.74 -12.34
CA THR A 80 33.09 35.44 -11.07
C THR A 80 32.99 33.93 -10.79
N THR A 81 34.12 33.25 -10.79
CA THR A 81 34.33 31.84 -10.50
C THR A 81 34.47 31.64 -8.99
N SER A 82 33.79 30.66 -8.43
CA SER A 82 34.18 30.10 -7.11
C SER A 82 33.87 28.61 -7.09
N SER A 83 34.96 27.86 -6.98
CA SER A 83 35.00 26.38 -6.80
C SER A 83 34.93 26.07 -5.31
N SER A 84 34.20 25.04 -4.94
CA SER A 84 34.44 24.29 -3.70
C SER A 84 33.95 22.84 -3.83
N THR A 85 34.92 21.95 -3.85
CA THR A 85 34.79 20.50 -3.82
C THR A 85 34.72 20.06 -2.35
N THR A 86 33.80 19.17 -1.99
CA THR A 86 33.95 18.28 -0.84
C THR A 86 33.25 16.94 -1.11
N THR A 87 34.06 15.92 -1.25
CA THR A 87 33.68 14.50 -1.38
C THR A 87 33.62 13.90 0.03
N THR A 88 32.52 13.23 0.37
CA THR A 88 32.51 12.31 1.51
C THR A 88 31.81 11.01 1.08
N THR A 89 32.59 9.96 1.00
CA THR A 89 32.22 8.59 0.74
C THR A 89 31.80 7.91 2.05
N THR A 90 30.62 7.33 2.13
CA THR A 90 30.26 6.37 3.17
C THR A 90 29.64 5.13 2.53
N THR A 91 30.27 4.01 2.79
CA THR A 91 29.95 2.64 2.34
C THR A 91 28.74 2.12 3.12
N PRO A 92 27.74 1.51 2.48
CA PRO A 92 26.68 0.81 3.21
C PRO A 92 27.11 -0.65 3.49
N THR A 93 26.97 -1.03 4.74
CA THR A 93 27.16 -2.42 5.23
C THR A 93 25.93 -3.25 4.88
N THR A 94 26.16 -4.36 4.19
CA THR A 94 25.15 -5.35 3.83
C THR A 94 24.75 -6.19 5.04
N PHE A 95 23.49 -6.24 5.39
CA PHE A 95 22.92 -7.26 6.25
C PHE A 95 22.17 -8.29 5.40
N SER A 96 22.65 -9.53 5.42
CA SER A 96 21.96 -10.69 4.87
C SER A 96 20.99 -11.23 5.92
N ALA A 97 19.71 -11.17 5.65
CA ALA A 97 18.70 -11.94 6.37
C ALA A 97 18.19 -13.07 5.46
N SER A 98 18.58 -14.29 5.79
CA SER A 98 18.04 -15.50 5.16
C SER A 98 16.81 -15.95 5.93
N THR A 99 15.65 -15.88 5.29
CA THR A 99 14.50 -16.70 5.68
C THR A 99 13.75 -17.12 4.42
N SER A 100 13.83 -18.39 4.12
CA SER A 100 13.18 -19.04 2.98
C SER A 100 11.69 -19.19 3.27
N THR A 101 10.86 -18.34 2.66
CA THR A 101 9.44 -18.61 2.46
C THR A 101 9.27 -18.73 0.96
N THR A 102 8.85 -19.91 0.50
CA THR A 102 8.62 -20.22 -0.91
C THR A 102 7.37 -19.43 -1.37
N LEU A 103 7.55 -18.19 -1.73
CA LEU A 103 6.57 -17.38 -2.46
C LEU A 103 6.64 -17.79 -3.92
N ALA A 104 5.48 -18.07 -4.51
CA ALA A 104 5.35 -18.29 -5.95
C ALA A 104 6.13 -17.20 -6.69
N THR A 105 6.97 -17.59 -7.62
CA THR A 105 7.88 -16.73 -8.37
C THR A 105 7.06 -15.79 -9.27
N SER A 106 6.58 -14.69 -8.72
CA SER A 106 6.04 -13.58 -9.51
C SER A 106 7.22 -12.84 -10.12
N THR A 107 7.34 -12.87 -11.44
CA THR A 107 8.41 -12.16 -12.14
C THR A 107 8.13 -10.65 -12.05
N THR A 108 8.82 -9.97 -11.15
CA THR A 108 8.76 -8.50 -11.03
C THR A 108 9.18 -7.85 -12.35
N LEU A 109 8.36 -6.92 -12.86
CA LEU A 109 8.71 -6.17 -14.07
C LEU A 109 9.92 -5.28 -13.80
N LYS A 110 10.93 -5.38 -14.69
CA LYS A 110 12.04 -4.42 -14.69
C LYS A 110 11.60 -3.15 -15.42
N PRO A 111 12.01 -1.95 -14.93
CA PRO A 111 11.76 -0.71 -15.66
C PRO A 111 12.34 -0.81 -17.07
N ALA A 112 11.51 -0.57 -18.09
CA ALA A 112 11.95 -0.59 -19.46
C ALA A 112 12.81 0.64 -19.74
N LYS A 113 13.91 0.44 -20.49
CA LYS A 113 14.67 1.55 -21.09
C LYS A 113 13.69 2.34 -21.97
N ILE A 114 13.66 3.67 -21.85
CA ILE A 114 12.71 4.53 -22.57
C ILE A 114 12.90 4.32 -24.07
N ILE A 115 12.05 3.49 -24.67
CA ILE A 115 11.93 3.38 -26.12
C ILE A 115 10.91 4.44 -26.51
N ARG A 116 11.33 5.48 -27.22
CA ARG A 116 10.43 6.46 -27.83
C ARG A 116 9.71 5.77 -28.96
N HIS A 117 8.53 5.24 -28.69
CA HIS A 117 7.60 4.82 -29.71
C HIS A 117 6.46 5.84 -29.81
N ASP A 118 6.15 6.28 -31.00
CA ASP A 118 5.06 7.20 -31.36
C ASP A 118 3.66 6.54 -31.20
N ALA A 119 3.53 5.54 -30.36
CA ALA A 119 2.26 4.94 -30.04
C ALA A 119 1.40 5.95 -29.28
N LYS A 120 0.31 6.40 -29.89
CA LYS A 120 -0.68 7.29 -29.27
C LYS A 120 -1.45 6.52 -28.18
N TRP A 121 -0.89 6.44 -26.99
CA TRP A 121 -1.62 5.95 -25.83
C TRP A 121 -2.68 6.96 -25.38
N PRO A 122 -3.76 6.51 -24.74
CA PRO A 122 -4.69 7.42 -24.11
C PRO A 122 -3.96 8.40 -23.20
N ALA A 123 -4.30 9.68 -23.26
CA ALA A 123 -3.62 10.73 -22.49
C ALA A 123 -3.56 10.43 -20.97
N ALA A 124 -4.54 9.67 -20.47
CA ALA A 124 -4.57 9.22 -19.08
C ALA A 124 -3.43 8.25 -18.72
N LEU A 125 -2.90 7.50 -19.70
CA LEU A 125 -1.80 6.53 -19.52
C LEU A 125 -0.42 7.10 -19.87
N SER A 126 -0.36 8.37 -20.28
CA SER A 126 0.91 9.01 -20.62
C SER A 126 1.60 9.55 -19.36
N ARG A 127 2.93 9.41 -19.32
CA ARG A 127 3.73 10.11 -18.32
C ARG A 127 3.50 11.61 -18.46
N ARG A 128 3.14 12.27 -17.36
CA ARG A 128 2.97 13.71 -17.30
C ARG A 128 4.09 14.32 -16.50
N ASN A 129 4.55 15.50 -16.91
CA ASN A 129 5.36 16.34 -16.05
C ASN A 129 4.49 16.88 -14.92
N GLY A 130 5.01 16.87 -13.71
CA GLY A 130 4.26 17.29 -12.54
C GLY A 130 5.04 17.06 -11.26
N ARG A 131 4.36 17.22 -10.16
CA ARG A 131 4.92 17.00 -8.82
C ARG A 131 3.97 16.15 -7.99
N PHE A 132 4.53 15.42 -7.04
CA PHE A 132 3.77 14.75 -5.99
C PHE A 132 3.65 15.67 -4.79
N VAL A 133 2.46 15.73 -4.22
CA VAL A 133 2.13 16.56 -3.06
C VAL A 133 1.45 15.68 -2.02
N TRP A 134 1.88 15.78 -0.76
CA TRP A 134 1.23 15.07 0.33
C TRP A 134 -0.25 15.46 0.41
N ARG A 135 -1.12 14.47 0.50
CA ARG A 135 -2.58 14.67 0.63
C ARG A 135 -2.96 15.11 2.04
N PHE A 136 -2.13 14.76 3.01
CA PHE A 136 -2.40 14.94 4.43
C PHE A 136 -1.25 15.71 5.08
N ALA A 137 -1.59 16.74 5.88
CA ALA A 137 -0.61 17.61 6.49
C ALA A 137 0.09 16.94 7.70
N ASP A 138 -0.66 16.18 8.48
CA ASP A 138 -0.25 15.73 9.82
C ASP A 138 0.37 14.33 9.86
N LEU A 139 0.94 13.88 8.73
CA LEU A 139 1.67 12.61 8.68
C LEU A 139 3.00 12.72 9.45
N PRO A 140 3.36 11.71 10.29
CA PRO A 140 4.63 11.69 11.01
C PRO A 140 5.84 11.82 10.08
N ALA A 141 6.88 12.50 10.53
CA ALA A 141 8.11 12.71 9.75
C ALA A 141 8.78 11.37 9.39
N ALA A 142 8.80 10.40 10.33
CA ALA A 142 9.32 9.06 10.11
C ALA A 142 8.63 8.34 8.95
N PHE A 143 7.31 8.46 8.84
CA PHE A 143 6.55 7.92 7.72
C PHE A 143 6.86 8.66 6.41
N ARG A 144 6.87 10.01 6.43
CA ARG A 144 7.12 10.83 5.23
C ARG A 144 8.50 10.61 4.64
N SER A 145 9.51 10.32 5.46
CA SER A 145 10.89 10.05 5.02
C SER A 145 11.02 8.78 4.18
N GLN A 146 10.03 7.88 4.20
CA GLN A 146 10.04 6.65 3.41
C GLN A 146 9.61 6.86 1.95
N TRP A 147 9.06 8.02 1.61
CA TRP A 147 8.58 8.30 0.26
C TRP A 147 9.67 8.91 -0.63
N HIS A 148 9.97 8.22 -1.73
CA HIS A 148 10.90 8.68 -2.76
C HIS A 148 10.30 8.41 -4.14
N VAL A 149 10.10 9.46 -4.91
CA VAL A 149 9.48 9.39 -6.26
C VAL A 149 10.33 8.57 -7.21
N GLY A 150 9.69 7.66 -7.93
CA GLY A 150 10.34 6.85 -8.98
C GLY A 150 11.34 5.82 -8.45
N THR A 151 11.22 5.45 -7.16
CA THR A 151 12.04 4.41 -6.54
C THR A 151 11.16 3.38 -5.85
N ALA A 152 11.62 2.13 -5.77
CA ALA A 152 10.97 1.15 -4.91
C ALA A 152 11.13 1.58 -3.45
N ASN A 153 9.99 1.73 -2.75
CA ASN A 153 9.94 2.07 -1.34
C ASN A 153 8.74 1.39 -0.67
N ILE A 154 8.76 1.31 0.65
CA ILE A 154 7.75 0.57 1.41
C ILE A 154 6.34 1.13 1.24
N ILE A 155 6.18 2.45 1.02
CA ILE A 155 4.87 3.08 0.82
C ILE A 155 4.26 2.61 -0.51
N VAL A 156 5.07 2.48 -1.57
CA VAL A 156 4.63 1.93 -2.85
C VAL A 156 4.30 0.45 -2.73
N VAL A 157 5.11 -0.33 -2.00
CA VAL A 157 4.83 -1.75 -1.73
C VAL A 157 3.47 -1.91 -1.06
N GLY A 158 3.18 -1.14 0.00
CA GLY A 158 1.88 -1.17 0.67
C GLY A 158 0.72 -0.75 -0.26
N ALA A 159 0.92 0.28 -1.08
CA ALA A 159 -0.08 0.71 -2.06
C ALA A 159 -0.37 -0.37 -3.11
N LEU A 160 0.66 -1.08 -3.59
CA LEU A 160 0.51 -2.22 -4.50
C LEU A 160 -0.23 -3.38 -3.85
N MET A 161 0.14 -3.76 -2.62
CA MET A 161 -0.57 -4.80 -1.87
C MET A 161 -2.06 -4.44 -1.72
N ARG A 162 -2.35 -3.18 -1.39
CA ARG A 162 -3.72 -2.68 -1.28
C ARG A 162 -4.45 -2.75 -2.62
N PHE A 163 -3.81 -2.30 -3.71
CA PHE A 163 -4.35 -2.37 -5.06
C PHE A 163 -4.62 -3.82 -5.48
N GLN A 164 -3.66 -4.71 -5.30
CA GLN A 164 -3.79 -6.14 -5.61
C GLN A 164 -4.95 -6.76 -4.85
N ASN A 165 -5.05 -6.50 -3.54
CA ASN A 165 -6.15 -7.01 -2.71
C ASN A 165 -7.53 -6.53 -3.20
N VAL A 166 -7.68 -5.24 -3.52
CA VAL A 166 -8.94 -4.65 -4.02
C VAL A 166 -9.34 -5.24 -5.37
N HIS A 167 -8.36 -5.57 -6.22
CA HIS A 167 -8.59 -6.13 -7.55
C HIS A 167 -8.54 -7.66 -7.60
N ASN A 168 -8.55 -8.36 -6.45
CA ASN A 168 -8.50 -9.82 -6.33
C ASN A 168 -7.30 -10.45 -7.07
N LEU A 169 -6.15 -9.77 -7.03
CA LEU A 169 -4.88 -10.27 -7.53
C LEU A 169 -4.08 -10.94 -6.39
N PRO A 170 -3.09 -11.79 -6.68
CA PRO A 170 -2.13 -12.23 -5.68
C PRO A 170 -1.46 -11.03 -5.00
N VAL A 171 -1.56 -10.95 -3.66
CA VAL A 171 -1.05 -9.83 -2.88
C VAL A 171 0.44 -10.03 -2.60
N THR A 172 1.28 -9.53 -3.47
CA THR A 172 2.74 -9.68 -3.41
C THR A 172 3.48 -8.40 -3.07
N GLY A 173 2.85 -7.24 -3.24
CA GLY A 173 3.51 -5.94 -3.17
C GLY A 173 4.50 -5.67 -4.31
N ASN A 174 4.55 -6.56 -5.32
CA ASN A 174 5.41 -6.43 -6.49
C ASN A 174 4.58 -6.11 -7.73
N MET A 175 5.15 -5.31 -8.63
CA MET A 175 4.56 -5.06 -9.93
C MET A 175 4.92 -6.21 -10.89
N ASP A 176 3.91 -6.99 -11.28
CA ASP A 176 4.00 -7.97 -12.36
C ASP A 176 3.16 -7.52 -13.57
N THR A 177 3.22 -8.28 -14.65
CA THR A 177 2.47 -7.96 -15.88
C THR A 177 0.96 -7.88 -15.65
N THR A 178 0.40 -8.77 -14.84
CA THR A 178 -1.03 -8.81 -14.54
C THR A 178 -1.45 -7.60 -13.72
N THR A 179 -0.68 -7.28 -12.69
CA THR A 179 -0.88 -6.09 -11.85
C THR A 179 -0.77 -4.81 -12.68
N TRP A 180 0.26 -4.70 -13.55
CA TRP A 180 0.44 -3.55 -14.42
C TRP A 180 -0.75 -3.34 -15.37
N LEU A 181 -1.16 -4.38 -16.10
CA LEU A 181 -2.29 -4.29 -17.02
C LEU A 181 -3.61 -3.96 -16.28
N THR A 182 -3.78 -4.48 -15.07
CA THR A 182 -4.94 -4.16 -14.23
C THR A 182 -4.91 -2.71 -13.78
N LEU A 183 -3.74 -2.19 -13.39
CA LEU A 183 -3.56 -0.79 -13.01
C LEU A 183 -3.88 0.16 -14.17
N LEU A 184 -3.41 -0.15 -15.38
CA LEU A 184 -3.74 0.63 -16.57
C LEU A 184 -5.25 0.68 -16.86
N ARG A 185 -5.93 -0.47 -16.73
CA ARG A 185 -7.41 -0.54 -16.89
C ARG A 185 -8.12 0.26 -15.80
N ALA A 186 -7.66 0.14 -14.54
CA ALA A 186 -8.22 0.88 -13.42
C ALA A 186 -8.10 2.40 -13.62
N VAL A 187 -6.96 2.89 -14.14
CA VAL A 187 -6.76 4.32 -14.46
C VAL A 187 -7.74 4.79 -15.54
N LEU A 188 -7.90 4.01 -16.62
CA LEU A 188 -8.85 4.35 -17.68
C LEU A 188 -10.30 4.35 -17.20
N ALA A 189 -10.65 3.40 -16.34
CA ALA A 189 -11.99 3.26 -15.77
C ALA A 189 -12.23 4.17 -14.53
N ARG A 190 -11.20 4.92 -14.08
CA ARG A 190 -11.23 5.76 -12.87
C ARG A 190 -11.66 4.99 -11.61
N GLN A 191 -11.15 3.78 -11.45
CA GLN A 191 -11.42 2.93 -10.30
C GLN A 191 -10.55 3.34 -9.11
N TYR A 192 -11.02 4.34 -8.37
CA TYR A 192 -10.33 4.85 -7.19
C TYR A 192 -10.33 3.82 -6.05
N SER A 193 -9.37 3.97 -5.13
CA SER A 193 -9.38 3.20 -3.88
C SER A 193 -10.74 3.33 -3.17
N PRO A 194 -11.41 2.22 -2.84
CA PRO A 194 -12.76 2.26 -2.29
C PRO A 194 -12.81 2.66 -0.82
N THR A 195 -11.66 2.79 -0.16
CA THR A 195 -11.56 3.09 1.27
C THR A 195 -10.60 4.23 1.55
N SER A 196 -10.67 4.77 2.76
CA SER A 196 -9.72 5.73 3.30
C SER A 196 -8.28 5.22 3.18
N TYR A 197 -7.34 6.14 3.06
CA TYR A 197 -5.93 5.84 3.27
C TYR A 197 -5.67 5.74 4.77
N ASN A 198 -5.45 4.51 5.24
CA ASN A 198 -5.21 4.23 6.65
C ASN A 198 -3.73 3.97 6.88
N PHE A 199 -3.21 4.46 8.01
CA PHE A 199 -1.94 4.01 8.55
C PHE A 199 -1.98 3.99 10.08
N VAL A 200 -1.15 3.12 10.67
CA VAL A 200 -1.01 2.93 12.10
C VAL A 200 0.34 3.49 12.53
N TYR A 201 0.35 4.25 13.61
CA TYR A 201 1.54 4.76 14.23
C TYR A 201 1.64 4.22 15.65
N VAL A 202 2.70 3.47 15.94
CA VAL A 202 3.01 2.88 17.24
C VAL A 202 4.15 3.67 17.85
N GLN A 203 3.95 4.18 19.05
CA GLN A 203 4.93 4.95 19.81
C GLN A 203 5.36 4.14 21.03
N GLU A 204 6.64 3.78 21.11
CA GLU A 204 7.24 3.05 22.23
C GLU A 204 7.61 3.95 23.42
N ALA A 205 7.50 5.28 23.25
CA ALA A 205 7.62 6.19 24.38
C ALA A 205 6.50 5.94 25.40
N LEU A 206 6.88 5.77 26.69
CA LEU A 206 5.94 5.46 27.77
C LEU A 206 4.99 6.61 28.07
N PRO A 207 3.69 6.36 28.25
CA PRO A 207 3.03 5.07 28.04
C PRO A 207 2.93 4.73 26.54
N GLU A 208 3.30 3.49 26.17
CA GLU A 208 3.23 3.02 24.80
C GLU A 208 1.81 3.09 24.26
N HIS A 209 1.67 3.62 23.06
CA HIS A 209 0.34 3.75 22.45
C HIS A 209 0.38 3.63 20.94
N LEU A 210 -0.75 3.24 20.41
CA LEU A 210 -1.02 3.15 18.99
C LEU A 210 -2.04 4.21 18.61
N THR A 211 -1.83 4.85 17.45
CA THR A 211 -2.81 5.75 16.83
C THR A 211 -3.10 5.29 15.40
N LEU A 212 -4.39 5.10 15.07
CA LEU A 212 -4.86 4.92 13.71
C LEU A 212 -5.15 6.28 13.09
N TYR A 213 -4.59 6.52 11.92
CA TYR A 213 -4.90 7.68 11.09
C TYR A 213 -5.70 7.24 9.87
N GLN A 214 -6.78 7.95 9.58
CA GLN A 214 -7.60 7.77 8.38
C GLN A 214 -7.63 9.07 7.59
N ASN A 215 -7.15 9.04 6.36
CA ASN A 215 -6.99 10.25 5.54
C ASN A 215 -6.21 11.37 6.26
N GLY A 216 -5.20 11.00 7.05
CA GLY A 216 -4.33 11.91 7.78
C GLY A 216 -4.87 12.41 9.13
N HIS A 217 -6.09 12.06 9.51
CA HIS A 217 -6.68 12.43 10.80
C HIS A 217 -6.60 11.27 11.78
N PRO A 218 -6.20 11.49 13.05
CA PRO A 218 -6.26 10.47 14.08
C PRO A 218 -7.74 10.16 14.39
N THR A 219 -8.11 8.90 14.28
CA THR A 219 -9.50 8.44 14.44
C THR A 219 -9.69 7.43 15.56
N PHE A 220 -8.61 6.79 15.99
CA PHE A 220 -8.62 5.82 17.08
C PHE A 220 -7.25 5.80 17.77
N SER A 221 -7.22 5.57 19.06
CA SER A 221 -5.99 5.35 19.84
C SER A 221 -6.23 4.29 20.91
N SER A 222 -5.19 3.51 21.20
CA SER A 222 -5.18 2.49 22.27
C SER A 222 -3.83 2.51 22.98
N LEU A 223 -3.81 2.25 24.28
CA LEU A 223 -2.58 1.82 24.95
C LEU A 223 -2.22 0.42 24.45
N VAL A 224 -0.94 0.21 24.17
CA VAL A 224 -0.43 -1.05 23.65
C VAL A 224 0.76 -1.54 24.46
N ASN A 225 1.15 -2.79 24.23
CA ASN A 225 2.39 -3.35 24.76
C ASN A 225 3.24 -3.78 23.55
N THR A 226 4.46 -3.26 23.45
CA THR A 226 5.43 -3.68 22.44
C THR A 226 6.38 -4.74 22.98
N GLY A 227 7.39 -5.11 22.21
CA GLY A 227 8.35 -6.14 22.55
C GLY A 227 9.30 -5.75 23.67
N ILE A 228 9.63 -6.72 24.54
CA ILE A 228 10.65 -6.54 25.57
C ILE A 228 12.04 -6.41 24.95
N ALA A 229 13.02 -5.86 25.68
CA ALA A 229 14.36 -5.54 25.19
C ALA A 229 15.12 -6.72 24.54
N VAL A 230 14.83 -7.97 24.91
CA VAL A 230 15.45 -9.18 24.33
C VAL A 230 14.70 -9.71 23.10
N SER A 231 13.53 -9.16 22.79
CA SER A 231 12.71 -9.46 21.62
C SER A 231 11.88 -8.21 21.28
N PRO A 232 12.54 -7.12 20.82
CA PRO A 232 11.87 -5.84 20.57
C PRO A 232 10.94 -5.93 19.36
N THR A 233 9.94 -5.07 19.34
CA THR A 233 9.17 -4.82 18.13
C THR A 233 10.08 -4.14 17.07
N GLU A 234 9.99 -4.57 15.82
CA GLU A 234 10.81 -4.00 14.75
C GLU A 234 10.46 -2.53 14.49
N ILE A 235 11.46 -1.68 14.69
CA ILE A 235 11.36 -0.24 14.44
C ILE A 235 11.31 0.04 12.93
N GLY A 236 10.59 1.06 12.53
CA GLY A 236 10.50 1.47 11.13
C GLY A 236 9.08 1.47 10.57
N THR A 237 8.99 1.52 9.24
CA THR A 237 7.70 1.50 8.54
C THR A 237 7.56 0.22 7.74
N HIS A 238 6.48 -0.50 7.97
CA HIS A 238 6.20 -1.83 7.42
C HIS A 238 4.79 -1.87 6.83
N ALA A 239 4.49 -2.86 6.00
CA ALA A 239 3.16 -3.06 5.43
C ALA A 239 2.49 -4.30 6.04
N VAL A 240 1.22 -4.20 6.40
CA VAL A 240 0.43 -5.39 6.80
C VAL A 240 0.39 -6.36 5.62
N TYR A 241 0.96 -7.56 5.80
CA TYR A 241 1.11 -8.55 4.73
C TYR A 241 0.30 -9.83 4.93
N LEU A 242 -0.17 -10.10 6.17
CA LEU A 242 -0.92 -11.31 6.48
C LEU A 242 -1.93 -11.01 7.61
N ARG A 243 -3.13 -11.60 7.53
CA ARG A 243 -4.18 -11.31 8.50
C ARG A 243 -5.00 -12.54 8.83
N TYR A 244 -5.39 -12.63 10.11
CA TYR A 244 -6.31 -13.65 10.61
C TYR A 244 -7.32 -13.03 11.58
N THR A 245 -8.55 -13.50 11.55
CA THR A 245 -9.55 -13.16 12.58
C THR A 245 -9.20 -13.80 13.93
N SER A 246 -8.60 -14.98 13.88
CA SER A 246 -8.06 -15.70 15.04
C SER A 246 -6.98 -16.67 14.59
N GLN A 247 -5.97 -16.85 15.42
CA GLN A 247 -4.85 -17.77 15.16
C GLN A 247 -4.26 -18.30 16.46
N THR A 248 -3.66 -19.48 16.43
CA THR A 248 -2.73 -19.94 17.48
C THR A 248 -1.36 -19.32 17.20
N MET A 249 -0.82 -18.56 18.15
CA MET A 249 0.55 -18.07 18.12
C MET A 249 1.43 -18.97 18.96
N SER A 250 2.57 -19.37 18.42
CA SER A 250 3.53 -20.23 19.12
C SER A 250 4.95 -19.78 18.82
N GLY A 251 5.85 -20.04 19.77
CA GLY A 251 7.25 -19.67 19.66
C GLY A 251 8.06 -20.16 20.85
N THR A 252 9.22 -19.52 21.04
CA THR A 252 10.11 -19.83 22.14
C THR A 252 10.38 -18.59 22.98
N ASN A 253 10.14 -18.71 24.27
CA ASN A 253 10.44 -17.65 25.23
C ASN A 253 11.98 -17.44 25.32
N PRO A 254 12.46 -16.28 25.78
CA PRO A 254 13.88 -16.01 25.99
C PRO A 254 14.60 -16.98 26.89
N ASN A 255 13.88 -17.66 27.79
CA ASN A 255 14.41 -18.71 28.68
C ASN A 255 14.47 -20.10 28.03
N GLY A 256 14.15 -20.22 26.72
CA GLY A 256 14.18 -21.47 25.96
C GLY A 256 12.92 -22.32 26.08
N THR A 257 11.91 -21.94 26.86
CA THR A 257 10.64 -22.66 26.94
C THR A 257 9.74 -22.35 25.75
N HIS A 258 9.01 -23.35 25.24
CA HIS A 258 8.01 -23.12 24.19
C HIS A 258 6.71 -22.57 24.76
N TYR A 259 6.05 -21.70 24.00
CA TYR A 259 4.68 -21.26 24.26
C TYR A 259 3.77 -21.59 23.07
N SER A 260 2.48 -21.71 23.35
CA SER A 260 1.45 -21.89 22.34
C SER A 260 0.16 -21.27 22.87
N ASP A 261 -0.20 -20.11 22.35
CA ASP A 261 -1.36 -19.31 22.75
C ASP A 261 -2.46 -19.47 21.70
N PRO A 262 -3.47 -20.31 21.95
CA PRO A 262 -4.56 -20.53 21.02
C PRO A 262 -5.54 -19.37 21.02
N GLY A 263 -6.15 -19.12 19.86
CA GLY A 263 -7.28 -18.20 19.74
C GLY A 263 -6.92 -16.72 19.84
N ILE A 264 -5.68 -16.34 19.55
CA ILE A 264 -5.27 -14.92 19.49
C ILE A 264 -6.11 -14.21 18.42
N PRO A 265 -6.90 -13.18 18.81
CA PRO A 265 -7.85 -12.56 17.91
C PRO A 265 -7.28 -11.35 17.16
N TRP A 266 -7.86 -11.07 15.99
CA TRP A 266 -7.70 -9.84 15.23
C TRP A 266 -6.25 -9.54 14.80
N VAL A 267 -5.57 -10.56 14.29
CA VAL A 267 -4.14 -10.53 13.96
C VAL A 267 -3.89 -9.84 12.62
N SER A 268 -2.95 -8.89 12.60
CA SER A 268 -2.44 -8.21 11.39
C SER A 268 -0.91 -8.19 11.45
N TYR A 269 -0.24 -9.14 10.78
CA TYR A 269 1.22 -9.21 10.69
C TYR A 269 1.76 -8.11 9.80
N PHE A 270 2.81 -7.41 10.26
CA PHE A 270 3.45 -6.33 9.53
C PHE A 270 4.96 -6.53 9.31
N TYR A 271 5.65 -7.28 10.18
CA TYR A 271 7.07 -7.59 10.02
C TYR A 271 7.42 -8.95 10.64
N GLY A 272 8.06 -9.87 9.88
CA GLY A 272 8.47 -11.18 10.40
C GLY A 272 7.35 -11.88 11.17
N GLY A 273 7.50 -12.01 12.48
CA GLY A 273 6.49 -12.50 13.40
C GLY A 273 5.68 -11.42 14.12
N ASP A 274 6.03 -10.14 13.95
CA ASP A 274 5.40 -9.04 14.65
C ASP A 274 4.02 -8.71 14.06
N ALA A 275 3.02 -8.61 14.92
CA ALA A 275 1.65 -8.36 14.53
C ALA A 275 0.94 -7.39 15.49
N LEU A 276 -0.03 -6.65 14.96
CA LEU A 276 -1.05 -5.99 15.75
C LEU A 276 -2.10 -7.03 16.12
N HIS A 277 -2.43 -7.23 17.39
CA HIS A 277 -3.45 -8.20 17.78
C HIS A 277 -4.02 -7.92 19.18
N GLY A 278 -5.14 -8.57 19.51
CA GLY A 278 -5.68 -8.58 20.86
C GLY A 278 -4.94 -9.58 21.74
N PHE A 279 -4.61 -9.17 22.96
CA PHE A 279 -4.07 -10.06 23.99
C PHE A 279 -4.51 -9.58 25.38
N ILE A 280 -4.83 -10.50 26.30
CA ILE A 280 -5.25 -10.12 27.65
C ILE A 280 -4.02 -9.88 28.51
N ARG A 281 -3.88 -8.66 29.01
CA ARG A 281 -2.87 -8.25 29.98
C ARG A 281 -3.54 -7.55 31.16
N SER A 282 -2.88 -7.53 32.31
CA SER A 282 -3.36 -6.78 33.50
C SER A 282 -3.29 -5.27 33.30
N SER A 283 -2.39 -4.80 32.39
CA SER A 283 -2.23 -3.38 32.04
C SER A 283 -1.55 -3.27 30.67
N TYR A 284 -1.67 -2.08 30.07
CA TYR A 284 -1.05 -1.74 28.81
C TYR A 284 -0.28 -0.43 28.92
N GLY A 285 0.57 -0.14 27.93
CA GLY A 285 1.37 1.07 27.84
C GLY A 285 2.85 0.88 28.13
N TRP A 286 3.36 -0.36 28.10
CA TRP A 286 4.77 -0.68 28.39
C TRP A 286 5.19 -2.03 27.77
N PRO A 287 6.52 -2.29 27.54
CA PRO A 287 6.98 -3.50 26.86
C PRO A 287 6.63 -4.78 27.62
N GLN A 288 5.92 -5.71 26.99
CA GLN A 288 5.51 -6.99 27.60
C GLN A 288 5.48 -8.16 26.61
N SER A 289 5.51 -7.90 25.28
CA SER A 289 5.41 -8.92 24.25
C SER A 289 6.77 -9.47 23.83
N LEU A 290 6.76 -10.40 22.87
CA LEU A 290 7.95 -10.90 22.18
C LEU A 290 8.04 -10.37 20.72
N GLY A 291 7.72 -9.08 20.54
CA GLY A 291 7.78 -8.37 19.25
C GLY A 291 6.41 -7.87 18.77
N CYS A 292 5.32 -8.50 19.13
CA CYS A 292 3.98 -8.07 18.76
C CYS A 292 3.56 -6.75 19.45
N VAL A 293 2.63 -6.05 18.81
CA VAL A 293 1.91 -4.90 19.40
C VAL A 293 0.58 -5.41 19.92
N GLU A 294 0.53 -5.66 21.22
CA GLU A 294 -0.63 -6.22 21.93
C GLU A 294 -1.55 -5.10 22.43
N MET A 295 -2.86 -5.32 22.35
CA MET A 295 -3.86 -4.36 22.84
C MET A 295 -5.07 -5.08 23.42
N PRO A 296 -5.98 -4.37 24.15
CA PRO A 296 -7.26 -4.92 24.59
C PRO A 296 -8.04 -5.55 23.44
N PHE A 297 -8.77 -6.64 23.68
CA PHE A 297 -9.54 -7.33 22.64
C PHE A 297 -10.51 -6.41 21.90
N VAL A 298 -11.20 -5.52 22.63
CA VAL A 298 -12.15 -4.56 22.04
C VAL A 298 -11.46 -3.58 21.09
N ASP A 299 -10.24 -3.18 21.44
CA ASP A 299 -9.44 -2.25 20.64
C ASP A 299 -8.92 -2.95 19.39
N ALA A 300 -8.42 -4.18 19.50
CA ALA A 300 -8.01 -5.00 18.36
C ALA A 300 -9.19 -5.28 17.40
N GLN A 301 -10.39 -5.55 17.95
CA GLN A 301 -11.61 -5.72 17.16
C GLN A 301 -11.97 -4.47 16.37
N THR A 302 -11.79 -3.29 16.99
CA THR A 302 -12.05 -1.99 16.37
C THR A 302 -11.02 -1.67 15.29
N LEU A 303 -9.74 -1.96 15.56
CA LEU A 303 -8.63 -1.66 14.66
C LEU A 303 -8.58 -2.58 13.45
N TRP A 304 -8.83 -3.87 13.62
CA TRP A 304 -8.61 -4.89 12.59
C TRP A 304 -9.30 -4.62 11.24
N PRO A 305 -10.57 -4.18 11.17
CA PRO A 305 -11.20 -3.82 9.89
C PRO A 305 -10.49 -2.67 9.17
N GLN A 306 -9.76 -1.83 9.91
CA GLN A 306 -9.08 -0.64 9.42
C GLN A 306 -7.65 -0.91 8.97
N THR A 307 -7.13 -2.13 9.19
CA THR A 307 -5.78 -2.55 8.82
C THR A 307 -5.76 -3.65 7.74
N PRO A 308 -6.43 -3.45 6.56
CA PRO A 308 -6.35 -4.41 5.47
C PRO A 308 -4.91 -4.58 4.96
N LEU A 309 -4.67 -5.63 4.13
CA LEU A 309 -3.37 -5.85 3.48
C LEU A 309 -2.88 -4.57 2.79
N GLY A 310 -1.60 -4.25 2.98
CA GLY A 310 -0.97 -3.03 2.50
C GLY A 310 -1.14 -1.81 3.40
N THR A 311 -1.84 -1.91 4.54
CA THR A 311 -1.87 -0.82 5.53
C THR A 311 -0.48 -0.63 6.11
N MET A 312 -0.01 0.62 6.16
CA MET A 312 1.30 0.94 6.73
C MET A 312 1.23 0.94 8.27
N VAL A 313 2.25 0.35 8.90
CA VAL A 313 2.50 0.40 10.34
C VAL A 313 3.87 1.00 10.55
N THR A 314 3.95 2.13 11.23
CA THR A 314 5.22 2.78 11.62
C THR A 314 5.41 2.62 13.12
N VAL A 315 6.54 2.03 13.52
CA VAL A 315 6.96 1.84 14.92
C VAL A 315 8.14 2.76 15.20
N GLN A 316 8.09 3.52 16.30
CA GLN A 316 9.14 4.49 16.68
C GLN A 316 9.22 4.65 18.20
#